data_c83c6ea30e07fcb249b5fa74e73bccf3
#
_entry.id   c83c6ea30e07fcb249b5fa74e73bccf3
#
_cell.length_a   1.000
_cell.length_b   1.000
_cell.length_c   1.000
_cell.angle_alpha   90.00
_cell.angle_beta   90.00
_cell.angle_gamma   90.00
#
_symmetry.space_group_name_H-M   'P 1'
#
loop_
_entity.id
_entity.type
_entity.pdbx_description
1 polymer ?
#
loop_
_entity_poly.entity_id
_entity_poly.type
_entity_poly.pdbx_seq_one_letter_code
_entity_poly.pdbx_strand_id
1 'polypeptide(L)'
;MSTLVIQLPEHRRLRARATDEAAPDPGRRREYVYVTSADGIEFEAQGDAAAALLPRASQVIAVVRETDVAWHRITLPKAPASRLRAALVGVIEDALLEDSESVHLAVAPLAVAGEQAWVAAVDRAWLQDELDALQKSGVFVDRVVPMAWPDEPPMGHFHVAESADPAAPGGTVLTWAHLDGVATVRLDGGLAHALVPQPPPVTTRWTASPTAAVAAEQWLGAPVMVMPLEQRLLQAGRSLWNLRQFELARKTRGARAARDWLRQAMSPAWRPVRIGLAALVVAQIVGLNLWAFHQKNEVQARRNAIQALVKQS
;
A
#
# COMPACT_ATOMS: atom_id res chain seq x y z
N MET A 1 4.35 8.17 -14.42
CA MET A 1 3.16 7.41 -13.94
C MET A 1 2.48 8.27 -12.90
N SER A 2 1.17 8.57 -13.02
CA SER A 2 0.51 9.40 -11.99
C SER A 2 0.14 8.55 -10.77
N THR A 3 0.42 9.07 -9.59
CA THR A 3 0.10 8.44 -8.30
C THR A 3 -0.91 9.31 -7.57
N LEU A 4 -1.96 8.69 -7.05
CA LEU A 4 -2.91 9.30 -6.14
C LEU A 4 -2.71 8.68 -4.76
N VAL A 5 -2.43 9.50 -3.77
CA VAL A 5 -2.33 9.10 -2.37
C VAL A 5 -3.53 9.67 -1.63
N ILE A 6 -4.26 8.83 -0.92
CA ILE A 6 -5.51 9.16 -0.23
C ILE A 6 -5.34 8.85 1.25
N GLN A 7 -5.63 9.78 2.14
CA GLN A 7 -5.73 9.49 3.55
C GLN A 7 -7.11 8.91 3.86
N LEU A 8 -7.15 7.74 4.52
CA LEU A 8 -8.40 7.20 5.03
C LEU A 8 -8.87 8.02 6.24
N PRO A 9 -10.19 8.20 6.43
CA PRO A 9 -10.72 8.86 7.60
C PRO A 9 -10.36 8.07 8.86
N GLU A 10 -10.24 8.74 10.00
CA GLU A 10 -9.96 8.08 11.28
C GLU A 10 -11.06 7.08 11.63
N HIS A 11 -10.66 5.91 12.13
CA HIS A 11 -11.59 4.92 12.63
C HIS A 11 -12.24 5.44 13.92
N ARG A 12 -13.53 5.75 13.84
CA ARG A 12 -14.31 6.17 15.02
C ARG A 12 -14.52 4.97 15.94
N ARG A 13 -13.66 4.84 16.94
CA ARG A 13 -13.90 3.90 18.03
C ARG A 13 -15.10 4.40 18.82
N LEU A 14 -16.06 3.53 19.09
CA LEU A 14 -17.22 3.84 19.94
C LEU A 14 -16.68 4.25 21.33
N ARG A 15 -16.64 5.56 21.60
CA ARG A 15 -16.41 6.05 22.95
C ARG A 15 -17.65 5.70 23.77
N ALA A 16 -17.45 5.03 24.89
CA ALA A 16 -18.50 4.79 25.85
C ALA A 16 -19.11 6.15 26.24
N ARG A 17 -20.38 6.36 25.85
CA ARG A 17 -21.28 7.45 26.24
C ARG A 17 -20.71 8.88 26.15
N ALA A 18 -20.76 9.48 24.98
CA ALA A 18 -21.27 10.83 24.90
C ALA A 18 -22.79 10.70 24.68
N THR A 19 -23.57 10.96 25.71
CA THR A 19 -25.00 11.21 25.63
C THR A 19 -25.20 12.39 24.68
N ASP A 20 -26.02 12.21 23.64
CA ASP A 20 -26.51 13.25 22.72
C ASP A 20 -25.59 13.72 21.53
N GLU A 21 -24.72 12.94 21.02
CA GLU A 21 -24.27 13.21 19.67
C GLU A 21 -25.13 12.45 18.66
N ALA A 22 -25.80 13.22 17.81
CA ALA A 22 -26.62 12.72 16.71
C ALA A 22 -25.89 11.61 15.95
N ALA A 23 -26.61 10.52 15.68
CA ALA A 23 -26.13 9.46 14.81
C ALA A 23 -25.48 10.08 13.56
N PRO A 24 -24.35 9.56 13.07
CA PRO A 24 -23.68 10.12 11.92
C PRO A 24 -24.70 10.28 10.80
N ASP A 25 -24.87 11.52 10.34
CA ASP A 25 -25.79 11.83 9.23
C ASP A 25 -25.40 10.93 8.05
N PRO A 26 -26.28 9.98 7.67
CA PRO A 26 -25.99 9.07 6.56
C PRO A 26 -25.87 9.81 5.21
N GLY A 27 -26.20 11.12 5.20
CA GLY A 27 -26.03 12.00 4.04
C GLY A 27 -24.69 12.74 3.99
N ARG A 28 -23.88 12.74 5.05
CA ARG A 28 -22.57 13.40 5.02
C ARG A 28 -21.62 12.56 4.16
N ARG A 29 -21.35 13.02 2.95
CA ARG A 29 -20.41 12.38 2.02
C ARG A 29 -19.06 12.28 2.70
N ARG A 30 -18.48 11.07 2.73
CA ARG A 30 -17.11 10.87 3.19
C ARG A 30 -16.18 11.63 2.24
N GLU A 31 -15.45 12.58 2.78
CA GLU A 31 -14.42 13.31 2.07
C GLU A 31 -13.06 12.71 2.44
N TYR A 32 -12.20 12.61 1.45
CA TYR A 32 -10.87 12.05 1.57
C TYR A 32 -9.86 13.14 1.25
N VAL A 33 -8.93 13.37 2.16
CA VAL A 33 -7.73 14.15 1.86
C VAL A 33 -6.92 13.40 0.82
N TYR A 34 -6.52 14.07 -0.25
CA TYR A 34 -5.73 13.44 -1.29
C TYR A 34 -4.59 14.31 -1.78
N VAL A 35 -3.58 13.65 -2.34
CA VAL A 35 -2.45 14.27 -3.04
C VAL A 35 -2.21 13.52 -4.34
N THR A 36 -1.95 14.25 -5.42
CA THR A 36 -1.49 13.67 -6.68
C THR A 36 -0.02 13.98 -6.93
N SER A 37 0.66 13.06 -7.59
CA SER A 37 2.07 13.19 -7.95
C SER A 37 2.35 12.48 -9.26
N ALA A 38 3.21 13.06 -10.12
CA ALA A 38 3.66 12.43 -11.36
C ALA A 38 4.75 11.38 -11.12
N ASP A 39 5.62 11.62 -10.15
CA ASP A 39 6.83 10.84 -9.88
C ASP A 39 6.84 10.17 -8.50
N GLY A 40 5.85 10.47 -7.65
CA GLY A 40 5.77 10.00 -6.26
C GLY A 40 6.68 10.75 -5.29
N ILE A 41 7.30 11.86 -5.71
CA ILE A 41 8.24 12.67 -4.91
C ILE A 41 7.65 14.05 -4.63
N GLU A 42 7.25 14.76 -5.69
CA GLU A 42 6.66 16.08 -5.61
C GLU A 42 5.15 16.01 -5.80
N PHE A 43 4.41 16.79 -5.01
CA PHE A 43 2.97 16.86 -5.20
C PHE A 43 2.60 17.86 -6.29
N GLU A 44 1.64 17.50 -7.14
CA GLU A 44 1.12 18.36 -8.20
C GLU A 44 -0.18 19.05 -7.77
N ALA A 45 -1.04 18.34 -7.07
CA ALA A 45 -2.31 18.86 -6.55
C ALA A 45 -2.69 18.16 -5.26
N GLN A 46 -3.45 18.86 -4.43
CA GLN A 46 -3.98 18.39 -3.16
C GLN A 46 -5.39 18.91 -2.94
N GLY A 47 -6.13 18.27 -2.08
CA GLY A 47 -7.47 18.72 -1.68
C GLY A 47 -8.22 17.66 -0.91
N ASP A 48 -9.47 18.02 -0.62
CA ASP A 48 -10.46 17.14 -0.01
C ASP A 48 -11.57 16.87 -1.03
N ALA A 49 -11.92 15.62 -1.23
CA ALA A 49 -12.95 15.25 -2.19
C ALA A 49 -13.71 13.99 -1.76
N ALA A 50 -14.99 13.95 -2.12
CA ALA A 50 -15.74 12.71 -2.06
C ALA A 50 -15.13 11.67 -3.02
N ALA A 51 -15.25 10.38 -2.69
CA ALA A 51 -14.65 9.29 -3.45
C ALA A 51 -14.90 9.35 -4.97
N ALA A 52 -16.12 9.77 -5.37
CA ALA A 52 -16.49 9.87 -6.80
C ALA A 52 -15.81 11.05 -7.54
N LEU A 53 -15.28 12.02 -6.82
CA LEU A 53 -14.62 13.22 -7.35
C LEU A 53 -13.10 13.15 -7.29
N LEU A 54 -12.55 12.08 -6.73
CA LEU A 54 -11.10 11.89 -6.65
C LEU A 54 -10.46 11.84 -8.05
N PRO A 55 -9.29 12.43 -8.23
CA PRO A 55 -8.55 12.39 -9.49
C PRO A 55 -8.24 10.96 -9.93
N ARG A 56 -8.24 10.73 -11.23
CA ARG A 56 -7.83 9.44 -11.80
C ARG A 56 -6.31 9.36 -11.87
N ALA A 57 -5.76 8.26 -11.38
CA ALA A 57 -4.33 7.99 -11.43
C ALA A 57 -4.06 6.55 -11.89
N SER A 58 -2.82 6.30 -12.33
CA SER A 58 -2.37 4.95 -12.70
C SER A 58 -2.12 4.07 -11.48
N GLN A 59 -1.78 4.67 -10.35
CA GLN A 59 -1.60 4.01 -9.06
C GLN A 59 -2.38 4.76 -7.99
N VAL A 60 -3.10 4.03 -7.14
CA VAL A 60 -3.83 4.59 -6.00
C VAL A 60 -3.33 3.94 -4.72
N ILE A 61 -2.89 4.77 -3.78
CA ILE A 61 -2.38 4.34 -2.47
C ILE A 61 -3.26 4.95 -1.39
N ALA A 62 -3.80 4.11 -0.51
CA ALA A 62 -4.51 4.59 0.67
C ALA A 62 -3.59 4.57 1.88
N VAL A 63 -3.64 5.62 2.69
CA VAL A 63 -2.83 5.78 3.90
C VAL A 63 -3.73 5.67 5.12
N VAL A 64 -3.39 4.76 6.03
CA VAL A 64 -4.05 4.59 7.33
C VAL A 64 -3.34 5.47 8.35
N ARG A 65 -4.10 6.19 9.17
CA ARG A 65 -3.54 7.03 10.25
C ARG A 65 -2.79 6.19 11.27
N GLU A 66 -1.83 6.77 11.92
CA GLU A 66 -1.01 6.14 12.95
C GLU A 66 -1.82 5.65 14.16
N THR A 67 -2.92 6.31 14.48
CA THR A 67 -3.84 5.94 15.57
C THR A 67 -4.67 4.69 15.28
N ASP A 68 -4.78 4.31 14.02
CA ASP A 68 -5.61 3.19 13.56
C ASP A 68 -4.80 1.93 13.29
N VAL A 69 -3.48 1.96 13.58
CA VAL A 69 -2.58 0.81 13.42
C VAL A 69 -1.96 0.46 14.76
N ALA A 70 -2.19 -0.75 15.24
CA ALA A 70 -1.45 -1.33 16.37
C ALA A 70 -0.26 -2.14 15.86
N TRP A 71 0.83 -2.14 16.61
CA TRP A 71 2.08 -2.76 16.21
C TRP A 71 2.48 -3.88 17.17
N HIS A 72 2.73 -5.07 16.64
CA HIS A 72 3.15 -6.24 17.39
C HIS A 72 4.46 -6.78 16.86
N ARG A 73 5.44 -6.98 17.73
CA ARG A 73 6.72 -7.60 17.39
C ARG A 73 6.69 -9.06 17.78
N ILE A 74 6.79 -9.96 16.80
CA ILE A 74 6.68 -11.39 17.03
C ILE A 74 7.78 -12.15 16.30
N THR A 75 8.01 -13.40 16.69
CA THR A 75 8.74 -14.37 15.85
C THR A 75 7.80 -14.88 14.78
N LEU A 76 8.11 -14.61 13.50
CA LEU A 76 7.23 -14.97 12.39
C LEU A 76 7.09 -16.50 12.27
N PRO A 77 5.88 -17.06 12.31
CA PRO A 77 5.67 -18.50 12.23
C PRO A 77 6.20 -19.11 10.92
N LYS A 78 6.83 -20.28 10.98
CA LYS A 78 7.22 -21.05 9.80
C LYS A 78 5.99 -21.80 9.24
N ALA A 79 5.12 -21.06 8.56
CA ALA A 79 3.89 -21.58 7.98
C ALA A 79 3.81 -21.29 6.48
N PRO A 80 3.21 -22.18 5.67
CA PRO A 80 2.96 -21.86 4.26
C PRO A 80 2.00 -20.67 4.14
N ALA A 81 2.10 -19.91 3.04
CA ALA A 81 1.34 -18.68 2.82
C ALA A 81 -0.18 -18.83 3.04
N SER A 82 -0.75 -19.99 2.69
CA SER A 82 -2.18 -20.29 2.88
C SER A 82 -2.60 -20.46 4.34
N ARG A 83 -1.67 -20.75 5.26
CA ARG A 83 -1.92 -20.96 6.70
C ARG A 83 -1.29 -19.86 7.57
N LEU A 84 -0.52 -18.97 6.95
CA LEU A 84 0.24 -17.94 7.67
C LEU A 84 -0.68 -17.06 8.54
N ARG A 85 -1.83 -16.63 8.01
CA ARG A 85 -2.78 -15.82 8.81
C ARG A 85 -3.25 -16.55 10.07
N ALA A 86 -3.66 -17.81 9.95
CA ALA A 86 -4.11 -18.59 11.11
C ALA A 86 -2.99 -18.79 12.14
N ALA A 87 -1.76 -19.02 11.65
CA ALA A 87 -0.59 -19.15 12.52
C ALA A 87 -0.23 -17.81 13.22
N LEU A 88 -0.39 -16.67 12.53
CA LEU A 88 -0.20 -15.34 13.13
C LEU A 88 -1.22 -15.08 14.23
N VAL A 89 -2.50 -15.37 13.98
CA VAL A 89 -3.55 -15.23 14.99
C VAL A 89 -3.16 -15.97 16.27
N GLY A 90 -2.78 -17.25 16.17
CA GLY A 90 -2.39 -18.04 17.33
C GLY A 90 -1.16 -17.55 18.10
N VAL A 91 -0.31 -16.71 17.47
CA VAL A 91 0.86 -16.12 18.16
C VAL A 91 0.52 -14.76 18.79
N ILE A 92 -0.43 -14.02 18.22
CA ILE A 92 -0.74 -12.65 18.64
C ILE A 92 -1.98 -12.58 19.55
N GLU A 93 -2.80 -13.62 19.60
CA GLU A 93 -4.11 -13.63 20.28
C GLU A 93 -4.06 -13.06 21.69
N ASP A 94 -3.08 -13.45 22.48
CA ASP A 94 -2.89 -12.97 23.87
C ASP A 94 -2.48 -11.49 23.95
N ALA A 95 -1.97 -10.92 22.87
CA ALA A 95 -1.54 -9.53 22.79
C ALA A 95 -2.58 -8.61 22.13
N LEU A 96 -3.64 -9.16 21.56
CA LEU A 96 -4.75 -8.39 21.00
C LEU A 96 -5.71 -7.99 22.11
N LEU A 97 -6.14 -6.73 22.08
CA LEU A 97 -7.19 -6.23 23.00
C LEU A 97 -8.61 -6.51 22.46
N GLU A 98 -8.72 -6.88 21.20
CA GLU A 98 -9.95 -7.14 20.46
C GLU A 98 -9.97 -8.58 19.98
N ASP A 99 -11.14 -9.08 19.59
CA ASP A 99 -11.30 -10.41 18.99
C ASP A 99 -10.42 -10.52 17.75
N SER A 100 -9.63 -11.57 17.67
CA SER A 100 -8.73 -11.86 16.56
C SER A 100 -9.44 -11.95 15.19
N GLU A 101 -10.74 -12.22 15.17
CA GLU A 101 -11.55 -12.21 13.95
C GLU A 101 -11.91 -10.80 13.49
N SER A 102 -11.95 -9.82 14.40
CA SER A 102 -12.22 -8.41 14.09
C SER A 102 -10.99 -7.69 13.55
N VAL A 103 -9.79 -8.26 13.72
CA VAL A 103 -8.53 -7.62 13.38
C VAL A 103 -7.98 -8.15 12.06
N HIS A 104 -7.57 -7.23 11.20
CA HIS A 104 -6.77 -7.52 10.00
C HIS A 104 -5.29 -7.39 10.32
N LEU A 105 -4.53 -8.44 10.04
CA LEU A 105 -3.09 -8.50 10.28
C LEU A 105 -2.32 -8.31 8.97
N ALA A 106 -1.20 -7.61 9.03
CA ALA A 106 -0.27 -7.48 7.90
C ALA A 106 1.17 -7.60 8.38
N VAL A 107 1.96 -8.43 7.72
CA VAL A 107 3.36 -8.69 8.06
C VAL A 107 4.25 -7.63 7.42
N ALA A 108 5.33 -7.26 8.11
CA ALA A 108 6.35 -6.34 7.61
C ALA A 108 6.88 -6.77 6.24
N PRO A 109 7.24 -5.82 5.37
CA PRO A 109 7.93 -6.14 4.12
C PRO A 109 9.25 -6.85 4.42
N LEU A 110 9.62 -7.84 3.57
CA LEU A 110 10.87 -8.60 3.67
C LEU A 110 11.04 -9.43 4.96
N ALA A 111 9.96 -9.67 5.72
CA ALA A 111 10.02 -10.50 6.92
C ALA A 111 10.36 -11.95 6.59
N VAL A 112 11.24 -12.56 7.40
CA VAL A 112 11.73 -13.92 7.22
C VAL A 112 11.10 -14.86 8.26
N ALA A 113 10.60 -16.00 7.81
CA ALA A 113 9.99 -16.98 8.69
C ALA A 113 10.99 -17.52 9.74
N GLY A 114 10.62 -17.46 11.00
CA GLY A 114 11.46 -17.85 12.15
C GLY A 114 12.25 -16.71 12.75
N GLU A 115 12.25 -15.53 12.16
CA GLU A 115 12.89 -14.32 12.68
C GLU A 115 11.89 -13.36 13.31
N GLN A 116 12.41 -12.37 14.07
CA GLN A 116 11.60 -11.29 14.62
C GLN A 116 11.09 -10.40 13.50
N ALA A 117 9.78 -10.16 13.50
CA ALA A 117 9.13 -9.31 12.50
C ALA A 117 8.04 -8.45 13.15
N TRP A 118 7.79 -7.30 12.56
CA TRP A 118 6.65 -6.47 12.91
C TRP A 118 5.39 -6.96 12.19
N VAL A 119 4.29 -6.93 12.90
CA VAL A 119 2.95 -7.17 12.38
C VAL A 119 2.09 -5.95 12.70
N ALA A 120 1.50 -5.38 11.67
CA ALA A 120 0.50 -4.33 11.80
C ALA A 120 -0.87 -4.97 12.01
N ALA A 121 -1.64 -4.46 12.94
CA ALA A 121 -3.01 -4.86 13.25
C ALA A 121 -3.95 -3.66 13.08
N VAL A 122 -5.00 -3.83 12.29
CA VAL A 122 -5.99 -2.78 11.94
C VAL A 122 -7.38 -3.37 12.06
N ASP A 123 -8.39 -2.56 12.44
CA ASP A 123 -9.78 -3.01 12.40
C ASP A 123 -10.17 -3.49 10.99
N ARG A 124 -10.57 -4.74 10.89
CA ARG A 124 -10.84 -5.39 9.61
C ARG A 124 -12.11 -4.87 8.95
N ALA A 125 -13.17 -4.69 9.73
CA ALA A 125 -14.46 -4.29 9.19
C ALA A 125 -14.38 -2.85 8.66
N TRP A 126 -13.81 -1.95 9.45
CA TRP A 126 -13.60 -0.56 9.04
C TRP A 126 -12.74 -0.46 7.77
N LEU A 127 -11.58 -1.13 7.73
CA LEU A 127 -10.70 -1.05 6.57
C LEU A 127 -11.35 -1.62 5.31
N GLN A 128 -12.10 -2.72 5.45
CA GLN A 128 -12.85 -3.30 4.34
C GLN A 128 -13.94 -2.35 3.85
N ASP A 129 -14.71 -1.74 4.75
CA ASP A 129 -15.77 -0.80 4.42
C ASP A 129 -15.24 0.43 3.68
N GLU A 130 -14.07 0.97 4.07
CA GLU A 130 -13.42 2.08 3.38
C GLU A 130 -12.96 1.68 1.98
N LEU A 131 -12.34 0.51 1.83
CA LEU A 131 -11.92 0.01 0.53
C LEU A 131 -13.12 -0.27 -0.40
N ASP A 132 -14.21 -0.79 0.14
CA ASP A 132 -15.44 -1.06 -0.62
C ASP A 132 -16.15 0.23 -1.04
N ALA A 133 -16.15 1.26 -0.18
CA ALA A 133 -16.71 2.58 -0.51
C ALA A 133 -15.95 3.24 -1.66
N LEU A 134 -14.62 3.22 -1.62
CA LEU A 134 -13.75 3.70 -2.69
C LEU A 134 -13.98 2.89 -3.98
N GLN A 135 -14.04 1.57 -3.89
CA GLN A 135 -14.27 0.70 -5.03
C GLN A 135 -15.65 0.93 -5.68
N LYS A 136 -16.72 1.10 -4.90
CA LYS A 136 -18.07 1.44 -5.39
C LYS A 136 -18.09 2.76 -6.16
N SER A 137 -17.23 3.71 -5.79
CA SER A 137 -17.05 4.99 -6.49
C SER A 137 -16.09 4.90 -7.68
N GLY A 138 -15.60 3.71 -8.03
CA GLY A 138 -14.68 3.49 -9.16
C GLY A 138 -13.21 3.76 -8.83
N VAL A 139 -12.87 4.03 -7.56
CA VAL A 139 -11.50 4.23 -7.10
C VAL A 139 -10.94 2.90 -6.57
N PHE A 140 -9.96 2.38 -7.28
CA PHE A 140 -9.39 1.07 -6.95
C PHE A 140 -8.04 1.23 -6.28
N VAL A 141 -7.99 1.06 -4.98
CA VAL A 141 -6.77 1.15 -4.20
C VAL A 141 -5.82 0.01 -4.56
N ASP A 142 -4.58 0.31 -4.90
CA ASP A 142 -3.54 -0.67 -5.22
C ASP A 142 -2.79 -1.15 -3.98
N ARG A 143 -2.49 -0.24 -3.07
CA ARG A 143 -1.80 -0.50 -1.80
C ARG A 143 -2.47 0.27 -0.67
N VAL A 144 -2.41 -0.30 0.52
CA VAL A 144 -2.74 0.38 1.77
C VAL A 144 -1.47 0.44 2.61
N VAL A 145 -1.08 1.62 3.04
CA VAL A 145 0.16 1.84 3.80
C VAL A 145 -0.12 2.56 5.11
N PRO A 146 0.65 2.31 6.17
CA PRO A 146 0.53 3.09 7.40
C PRO A 146 1.17 4.46 7.23
N MET A 147 0.70 5.48 7.96
CA MET A 147 1.30 6.81 8.01
C MET A 147 2.66 6.80 8.72
N ALA A 148 2.82 5.96 9.74
CA ALA A 148 4.06 5.74 10.48
C ALA A 148 4.22 4.24 10.75
N TRP A 149 5.45 3.78 10.87
CA TRP A 149 5.80 2.37 11.13
C TRP A 149 7.05 2.31 11.99
N PRO A 150 7.26 1.19 12.73
CA PRO A 150 8.50 0.98 13.47
C PRO A 150 9.70 0.99 12.51
N ASP A 151 10.68 1.86 12.77
CA ASP A 151 11.85 2.06 11.89
C ASP A 151 13.07 2.54 12.68
N GLU A 152 14.23 2.51 12.02
CA GLU A 152 15.49 3.10 12.46
C GLU A 152 16.12 3.88 11.29
N PRO A 153 16.55 5.12 11.47
CA PRO A 153 16.56 5.92 12.70
C PRO A 153 15.17 6.35 13.15
N PRO A 154 15.00 6.63 14.47
CA PRO A 154 13.72 7.06 15.01
C PRO A 154 13.18 8.32 14.34
N MET A 155 11.86 8.42 14.26
CA MET A 155 11.15 9.57 13.69
C MET A 155 10.12 10.11 14.67
N GLY A 156 10.15 11.43 14.91
CA GLY A 156 9.13 12.16 15.65
C GLY A 156 8.38 13.11 14.71
N HIS A 157 7.06 13.06 14.75
CA HIS A 157 6.22 14.00 14.03
C HIS A 157 5.18 14.64 14.94
N PHE A 158 5.18 15.96 15.00
CA PHE A 158 4.22 16.74 15.78
C PHE A 158 3.10 17.25 14.88
N HIS A 159 1.87 17.06 15.32
CA HIS A 159 0.69 17.57 14.64
C HIS A 159 -0.40 17.97 15.64
N VAL A 160 -1.39 18.70 15.21
CA VAL A 160 -2.56 19.02 16.02
C VAL A 160 -3.59 17.91 15.86
N ALA A 161 -4.02 17.31 16.97
CA ALA A 161 -5.08 16.32 16.94
C ALA A 161 -6.40 16.96 16.51
N GLU A 162 -7.21 16.24 15.73
CA GLU A 162 -8.58 16.68 15.45
C GLU A 162 -9.36 16.71 16.77
N SER A 163 -10.01 17.86 17.06
CA SER A 163 -10.87 17.99 18.22
C SER A 163 -12.27 17.51 17.88
N ALA A 164 -12.88 16.75 18.78
CA ALA A 164 -14.30 16.39 18.67
C ALA A 164 -15.20 17.64 18.82
N ASP A 165 -14.73 18.65 19.54
CA ASP A 165 -15.41 19.94 19.69
C ASP A 165 -14.76 20.98 18.74
N PRO A 166 -15.49 21.46 17.72
CA PRO A 166 -14.97 22.49 16.81
C PRO A 166 -14.59 23.81 17.50
N ALA A 167 -15.13 24.07 18.69
CA ALA A 167 -14.83 25.28 19.46
C ALA A 167 -13.59 25.14 20.35
N ALA A 168 -13.12 23.92 20.59
CA ALA A 168 -11.91 23.66 21.37
C ALA A 168 -10.71 23.39 20.46
N PRO A 169 -9.60 24.13 20.62
CA PRO A 169 -8.39 23.84 19.84
C PRO A 169 -7.91 22.41 20.14
N GLY A 170 -7.64 21.65 19.11
CA GLY A 170 -7.02 20.34 19.25
C GLY A 170 -5.64 20.47 19.92
N GLY A 171 -5.31 19.59 20.87
CA GLY A 171 -4.00 19.57 21.50
C GLY A 171 -2.92 19.09 20.53
N THR A 172 -1.68 19.57 20.71
CA THR A 172 -0.55 19.05 19.98
C THR A 172 -0.21 17.63 20.43
N VAL A 173 -0.02 16.75 19.49
CA VAL A 173 0.37 15.34 19.69
C VAL A 173 1.69 15.04 19.01
N LEU A 174 2.43 14.11 19.57
CA LEU A 174 3.65 13.54 19.02
C LEU A 174 3.36 12.12 18.55
N THR A 175 3.59 11.83 17.30
CA THR A 175 3.78 10.46 16.81
C THR A 175 5.27 10.13 16.89
N TRP A 176 5.62 9.16 17.73
CA TRP A 176 6.97 8.66 17.94
C TRP A 176 7.10 7.26 17.35
N ALA A 177 7.88 7.12 16.30
CA ALA A 177 8.16 5.85 15.63
C ALA A 177 9.63 5.48 15.85
N HIS A 178 9.89 4.29 16.37
CA HIS A 178 11.23 3.78 16.67
C HIS A 178 11.25 2.25 16.59
N LEU A 179 12.39 1.63 16.90
CA LEU A 179 12.57 0.17 16.81
C LEU A 179 11.57 -0.65 17.65
N ASP A 180 11.06 -0.09 18.75
CA ASP A 180 10.18 -0.80 19.66
C ASP A 180 8.69 -0.50 19.42
N GLY A 181 8.36 0.26 18.38
CA GLY A 181 6.97 0.52 18.00
C GLY A 181 6.67 1.92 17.50
N VAL A 182 5.39 2.22 17.42
CA VAL A 182 4.85 3.56 17.14
C VAL A 182 3.88 3.93 18.24
N ALA A 183 4.03 5.11 18.81
CA ALA A 183 3.12 5.66 19.79
C ALA A 183 2.69 7.08 19.39
N THR A 184 1.41 7.40 19.59
CA THR A 184 0.88 8.75 19.42
C THR A 184 0.38 9.26 20.77
N VAL A 185 0.99 10.34 21.25
CA VAL A 185 0.78 10.87 22.60
C VAL A 185 0.62 12.38 22.59
N ARG A 186 -0.17 12.89 23.52
CA ARG A 186 -0.35 14.34 23.69
C ARG A 186 0.86 14.97 24.36
N LEU A 187 1.19 16.19 24.00
CA LEU A 187 2.31 16.94 24.60
C LEU A 187 1.97 17.56 25.95
N ASP A 188 0.70 17.77 26.23
CA ASP A 188 0.21 18.40 27.47
C ASP A 188 0.34 17.51 28.74
N GLY A 189 0.87 16.29 28.58
CA GLY A 189 1.13 15.35 29.68
C GLY A 189 2.59 14.93 29.77
N GLY A 190 2.97 14.31 30.88
CA GLY A 190 4.35 13.78 31.08
C GLY A 190 4.69 12.56 30.23
N LEU A 191 3.70 11.94 29.55
CA LEU A 191 3.89 10.68 28.81
C LEU A 191 4.84 10.84 27.62
N ALA A 192 4.78 11.96 26.89
CA ALA A 192 5.69 12.23 25.76
C ALA A 192 7.16 12.25 26.23
N HIS A 193 7.43 12.89 27.39
CA HIS A 193 8.79 12.89 27.98
C HIS A 193 9.22 11.53 28.53
N ALA A 194 8.28 10.68 28.95
CA ALA A 194 8.59 9.34 29.42
C ALA A 194 8.88 8.36 28.27
N LEU A 195 8.27 8.55 27.12
CA LEU A 195 8.43 7.68 25.95
C LEU A 195 9.68 8.02 25.12
N VAL A 196 10.00 9.30 24.99
CA VAL A 196 11.15 9.74 24.22
C VAL A 196 12.39 9.75 25.12
N PRO A 197 13.47 9.03 24.78
CA PRO A 197 14.72 9.05 25.54
C PRO A 197 15.24 10.48 25.73
N GLN A 198 15.80 10.77 26.89
CA GLN A 198 16.38 12.07 27.22
C GLN A 198 17.89 11.93 27.48
N PRO A 199 18.79 12.48 26.66
CA PRO A 199 18.52 13.23 25.42
C PRO A 199 18.02 12.32 24.30
N PRO A 200 17.25 12.85 23.33
CA PRO A 200 16.80 12.05 22.20
C PRO A 200 18.01 11.61 21.34
N PRO A 201 17.92 10.44 20.69
CA PRO A 201 18.99 9.96 19.81
C PRO A 201 19.34 10.99 18.74
N VAL A 202 20.62 11.24 18.51
CA VAL A 202 21.11 12.27 17.58
C VAL A 202 20.63 12.02 16.14
N THR A 203 20.38 10.78 15.78
CA THR A 203 19.87 10.36 14.45
C THR A 203 18.38 10.60 14.27
N THR A 204 17.66 10.99 15.34
CA THR A 204 16.20 11.20 15.27
C THR A 204 15.85 12.30 14.29
N ARG A 205 14.92 12.00 13.42
CA ARG A 205 14.34 12.98 12.49
C ARG A 205 13.10 13.59 13.11
N TRP A 206 13.16 14.88 13.40
CA TRP A 206 12.05 15.65 13.97
C TRP A 206 11.36 16.46 12.91
N THR A 207 10.06 16.29 12.80
CA THR A 207 9.20 17.02 11.87
C THR A 207 7.95 17.51 12.58
N ALA A 208 7.34 18.58 12.05
CA ALA A 208 6.07 19.07 12.58
C ALA A 208 5.16 19.55 11.44
N SER A 209 3.85 19.40 11.61
CA SER A 209 2.89 20.13 10.77
C SER A 209 3.07 21.63 10.97
N PRO A 210 2.74 22.50 9.99
CA PRO A 210 2.88 23.95 10.13
C PRO A 210 2.22 24.51 11.39
N THR A 211 1.06 23.96 11.77
CA THR A 211 0.28 24.38 12.94
C THR A 211 0.87 23.93 14.28
N ALA A 212 1.70 22.87 14.29
CA ALA A 212 2.32 22.33 15.49
C ALA A 212 3.79 22.73 15.67
N ALA A 213 4.40 23.40 14.68
CA ALA A 213 5.84 23.69 14.66
C ALA A 213 6.31 24.44 15.92
N VAL A 214 5.61 25.49 16.31
CA VAL A 214 6.00 26.30 17.49
C VAL A 214 5.92 25.47 18.78
N ALA A 215 4.87 24.67 18.96
CA ALA A 215 4.75 23.82 20.14
C ALA A 215 5.82 22.70 20.16
N ALA A 216 6.16 22.17 18.99
CA ALA A 216 7.21 21.18 18.82
C ALA A 216 8.59 21.73 19.17
N GLU A 217 8.95 22.91 18.69
CA GLU A 217 10.23 23.59 19.00
C GLU A 217 10.35 23.94 20.47
N GLN A 218 9.26 24.40 21.09
CA GLN A 218 9.22 24.64 22.54
C GLN A 218 9.45 23.36 23.34
N TRP A 219 8.83 22.26 22.92
CA TRP A 219 8.96 20.98 23.61
C TRP A 219 10.34 20.36 23.46
N LEU A 220 10.95 20.45 22.26
CA LEU A 220 12.29 19.91 21.95
C LEU A 220 13.43 20.81 22.43
N GLY A 221 13.18 22.11 22.56
CA GLY A 221 14.25 23.10 22.75
C GLY A 221 15.16 23.26 21.51
N ALA A 222 14.71 22.84 20.34
CA ALA A 222 15.47 22.86 19.10
C ALA A 222 14.54 23.06 17.89
N PRO A 223 15.02 23.60 16.75
CA PRO A 223 14.21 23.77 15.55
C PRO A 223 13.78 22.40 14.97
N VAL A 224 12.58 22.40 14.38
CA VAL A 224 12.02 21.22 13.69
C VAL A 224 11.87 21.48 12.20
N MET A 225 11.96 20.44 11.39
CA MET A 225 11.62 20.53 9.97
C MET A 225 10.10 20.57 9.79
N VAL A 226 9.59 21.62 9.17
CA VAL A 226 8.16 21.71 8.86
C VAL A 226 7.84 20.73 7.71
N MET A 227 6.92 19.85 7.97
CA MET A 227 6.43 18.83 7.02
C MET A 227 4.90 18.89 6.97
N PRO A 228 4.31 19.51 5.96
CA PRO A 228 2.87 19.54 5.79
C PRO A 228 2.32 18.15 5.45
N LEU A 229 1.00 17.97 5.63
CA LEU A 229 0.34 16.66 5.49
C LEU A 229 0.55 16.04 4.11
N GLU A 230 0.58 16.86 3.06
CA GLU A 230 0.76 16.44 1.68
C GLU A 230 2.11 15.73 1.47
N GLN A 231 3.17 16.33 2.00
CA GLN A 231 4.50 15.72 1.94
C GLN A 231 4.57 14.44 2.77
N ARG A 232 3.90 14.43 3.92
CA ARG A 232 3.81 13.26 4.78
C ARG A 232 3.07 12.11 4.12
N LEU A 233 1.96 12.39 3.42
CA LEU A 233 1.21 11.41 2.62
C LEU A 233 2.06 10.81 1.51
N LEU A 234 2.79 11.64 0.75
CA LEU A 234 3.70 11.16 -0.28
C LEU A 234 4.82 10.30 0.30
N GLN A 235 5.40 10.71 1.44
CA GLN A 235 6.42 9.92 2.12
C GLN A 235 5.87 8.55 2.55
N ALA A 236 4.68 8.50 3.15
CA ALA A 236 4.00 7.25 3.51
C ALA A 236 3.73 6.38 2.28
N GLY A 237 3.27 6.99 1.16
CA GLY A 237 3.03 6.31 -0.11
C GLY A 237 4.27 5.62 -0.69
N ARG A 238 5.47 6.08 -0.37
CA ARG A 238 6.76 5.48 -0.79
C ARG A 238 7.21 4.32 0.09
N SER A 239 6.53 4.10 1.23
CA SER A 239 6.82 2.96 2.11
C SER A 239 6.75 1.64 1.36
N LEU A 240 7.54 0.67 1.78
CA LEU A 240 7.44 -0.72 1.32
C LEU A 240 6.28 -1.48 1.97
N TRP A 241 5.68 -0.94 3.03
CA TRP A 241 4.53 -1.53 3.69
C TRP A 241 3.34 -1.66 2.73
N ASN A 242 2.60 -2.75 2.92
CA ASN A 242 1.31 -2.94 2.27
C ASN A 242 0.40 -3.72 3.23
N LEU A 243 -0.59 -3.04 3.78
CA LEU A 243 -1.57 -3.65 4.67
C LEU A 243 -2.60 -4.49 3.90
N ARG A 244 -2.65 -4.41 2.55
CA ARG A 244 -3.53 -5.26 1.72
C ARG A 244 -2.98 -6.66 1.55
N GLN A 245 -2.99 -7.43 2.64
CA GLN A 245 -2.56 -8.83 2.65
C GLN A 245 -3.76 -9.76 2.94
N PHE A 246 -3.55 -11.05 2.86
CA PHE A 246 -4.53 -12.11 3.16
C PHE A 246 -5.89 -11.87 2.51
N GLU A 247 -6.98 -11.73 3.28
CA GLU A 247 -8.33 -11.55 2.78
C GLU A 247 -8.52 -10.24 2.02
N LEU A 248 -7.82 -9.19 2.42
CA LEU A 248 -7.83 -7.88 1.76
C LEU A 248 -6.90 -7.83 0.55
N ALA A 249 -6.16 -8.91 0.27
CA ALA A 249 -5.35 -8.99 -0.93
C ALA A 249 -6.22 -8.87 -2.18
N ARG A 250 -5.73 -8.14 -3.16
CA ARG A 250 -6.48 -7.83 -4.39
C ARG A 250 -6.80 -9.11 -5.17
N LYS A 251 -8.09 -9.50 -5.21
CA LYS A 251 -8.57 -10.72 -5.90
C LYS A 251 -8.49 -10.64 -7.45
N THR A 252 -8.28 -9.46 -8.03
CA THR A 252 -8.34 -9.23 -9.48
C THR A 252 -6.97 -9.14 -10.15
N ARG A 253 -6.03 -10.01 -9.81
CA ARG A 253 -4.69 -10.05 -10.45
C ARG A 253 -4.71 -10.40 -11.94
N GLY A 254 -5.70 -11.16 -12.45
CA GLY A 254 -5.69 -11.68 -13.81
C GLY A 254 -5.91 -10.62 -14.91
N ALA A 255 -7.02 -9.91 -14.90
CA ALA A 255 -7.41 -9.05 -16.04
C ALA A 255 -6.62 -7.74 -16.11
N ARG A 256 -6.22 -7.16 -14.97
CA ARG A 256 -5.44 -5.91 -14.95
C ARG A 256 -3.95 -6.17 -15.09
N ALA A 257 -3.41 -7.20 -14.44
CA ALA A 257 -2.02 -7.61 -14.67
C ALA A 257 -1.79 -7.95 -16.15
N ALA A 258 -2.74 -8.59 -16.82
CA ALA A 258 -2.71 -8.79 -18.25
C ALA A 258 -2.79 -7.47 -19.04
N ARG A 259 -3.61 -6.52 -18.60
CA ARG A 259 -3.74 -5.20 -19.25
C ARG A 259 -2.53 -4.31 -19.02
N ASP A 260 -1.97 -4.32 -17.83
CA ASP A 260 -0.76 -3.57 -17.48
C ASP A 260 0.48 -4.20 -18.15
N TRP A 261 0.56 -5.53 -18.17
CA TRP A 261 1.54 -6.27 -18.95
C TRP A 261 1.43 -5.95 -20.45
N LEU A 262 0.21 -5.92 -21.00
CA LEU A 262 -0.03 -5.57 -22.40
C LEU A 262 0.36 -4.11 -22.69
N ARG A 263 0.06 -3.17 -21.79
CA ARG A 263 0.51 -1.77 -21.91
C ARG A 263 2.03 -1.65 -21.81
N GLN A 264 2.65 -2.39 -20.90
CA GLN A 264 4.11 -2.41 -20.75
C GLN A 264 4.77 -3.04 -21.96
N ALA A 265 4.22 -4.15 -22.48
CA ALA A 265 4.65 -4.78 -23.71
C ALA A 265 4.48 -3.87 -24.96
N MET A 266 3.52 -2.95 -24.95
CA MET A 266 3.32 -1.95 -26.01
C MET A 266 4.16 -0.68 -25.83
N SER A 267 4.88 -0.52 -24.71
CA SER A 267 5.74 0.66 -24.48
C SER A 267 6.89 0.76 -25.48
N PRO A 268 7.40 1.99 -25.75
CA PRO A 268 8.53 2.19 -26.65
C PRO A 268 9.80 1.39 -26.28
N ALA A 269 10.01 1.16 -24.99
CA ALA A 269 11.16 0.39 -24.49
C ALA A 269 11.15 -1.09 -24.95
N TRP A 270 9.98 -1.65 -25.28
CA TRP A 270 9.82 -3.03 -25.73
C TRP A 270 9.79 -3.20 -27.25
N ARG A 271 10.02 -2.11 -28.01
CA ARG A 271 10.13 -2.18 -29.48
C ARG A 271 11.09 -3.24 -29.99
N PRO A 272 12.35 -3.34 -29.51
CA PRO A 272 13.29 -4.35 -30.02
C PRO A 272 12.82 -5.78 -29.75
N VAL A 273 12.18 -6.03 -28.60
CA VAL A 273 11.65 -7.36 -28.25
C VAL A 273 10.49 -7.76 -29.16
N ARG A 274 9.59 -6.82 -29.48
CA ARG A 274 8.48 -7.05 -30.42
C ARG A 274 8.97 -7.36 -31.83
N ILE A 275 9.98 -6.63 -32.33
CA ILE A 275 10.57 -6.87 -33.64
C ILE A 275 11.25 -8.24 -33.66
N GLY A 276 11.98 -8.60 -32.61
CA GLY A 276 12.62 -9.91 -32.48
C GLY A 276 11.60 -11.07 -32.46
N LEU A 277 10.49 -10.91 -31.71
CA LEU A 277 9.41 -11.90 -31.65
C LEU A 277 8.71 -12.06 -33.02
N ALA A 278 8.42 -10.93 -33.69
CA ALA A 278 7.82 -10.94 -35.01
C ALA A 278 8.75 -11.63 -36.05
N ALA A 279 10.04 -11.33 -35.99
CA ALA A 279 11.02 -11.98 -36.85
C ALA A 279 11.12 -13.50 -36.61
N LEU A 280 11.01 -13.93 -35.33
CA LEU A 280 11.02 -15.34 -34.96
C LEU A 280 9.77 -16.07 -35.50
N VAL A 281 8.59 -15.45 -35.41
CA VAL A 281 7.35 -16.01 -35.97
C VAL A 281 7.43 -16.12 -37.49
N VAL A 282 7.96 -15.10 -38.17
CA VAL A 282 8.15 -15.13 -39.62
C VAL A 282 9.15 -16.24 -40.00
N ALA A 283 10.27 -16.36 -39.32
CA ALA A 283 11.24 -17.41 -39.54
C ALA A 283 10.64 -18.82 -39.36
N GLN A 284 9.80 -18.98 -38.32
CA GLN A 284 9.08 -20.24 -38.08
C GLN A 284 8.10 -20.58 -39.20
N ILE A 285 7.32 -19.60 -39.68
CA ILE A 285 6.39 -19.80 -40.81
C ILE A 285 7.13 -20.14 -42.08
N VAL A 286 8.21 -19.42 -42.39
CA VAL A 286 9.05 -19.69 -43.57
C VAL A 286 9.72 -21.07 -43.46
N GLY A 287 10.28 -21.42 -42.31
CA GLY A 287 10.86 -22.73 -42.05
C GLY A 287 9.90 -23.89 -42.25
N LEU A 288 8.69 -23.78 -41.71
CA LEU A 288 7.64 -24.78 -41.88
C LEU A 288 7.19 -24.93 -43.35
N ASN A 289 7.06 -23.80 -44.06
CA ASN A 289 6.69 -23.83 -45.46
C ASN A 289 7.79 -24.46 -46.35
N LEU A 290 9.06 -24.12 -46.12
CA LEU A 290 10.20 -24.72 -46.81
C LEU A 290 10.29 -26.23 -46.56
N TRP A 291 10.07 -26.65 -45.30
CA TRP A 291 10.06 -28.06 -44.93
C TRP A 291 8.89 -28.82 -45.60
N ALA A 292 7.69 -28.24 -45.60
CA ALA A 292 6.52 -28.79 -46.27
C ALA A 292 6.74 -28.89 -47.81
N PHE A 293 7.41 -27.90 -48.40
CA PHE A 293 7.74 -27.92 -49.83
C PHE A 293 8.78 -29.00 -50.16
N HIS A 294 9.79 -29.15 -49.30
CA HIS A 294 10.80 -30.23 -49.48
C HIS A 294 10.18 -31.60 -49.36
N GLN A 295 9.30 -31.85 -48.41
CA GLN A 295 8.57 -33.12 -48.30
C GLN A 295 7.66 -33.39 -49.51
N LYS A 296 6.95 -32.39 -50.05
CA LYS A 296 6.14 -32.56 -51.26
C LYS A 296 7.02 -32.99 -52.44
N ASN A 297 8.17 -32.41 -52.64
CA ASN A 297 9.08 -32.74 -53.71
C ASN A 297 9.66 -34.17 -53.58
N GLU A 298 9.98 -34.62 -52.37
CA GLU A 298 10.41 -36.01 -52.12
C GLU A 298 9.30 -37.01 -52.41
N VAL A 299 8.07 -36.74 -51.96
CA VAL A 299 6.93 -37.61 -52.22
C VAL A 299 6.61 -37.68 -53.70
N GLN A 300 6.74 -36.58 -54.45
CA GLN A 300 6.54 -36.51 -55.87
C GLN A 300 7.62 -37.25 -56.62
N ALA A 301 8.88 -37.14 -56.23
CA ALA A 301 10.01 -37.88 -56.81
C ALA A 301 9.83 -39.41 -56.63
N ARG A 302 9.40 -39.86 -55.43
CA ARG A 302 9.08 -41.27 -55.15
C ARG A 302 7.91 -41.78 -56.00
N ARG A 303 6.86 -41.00 -56.16
CA ARG A 303 5.72 -41.35 -57.03
C ARG A 303 6.13 -41.49 -58.49
N ASN A 304 6.94 -40.57 -58.99
CA ASN A 304 7.42 -40.62 -60.36
C ASN A 304 8.35 -41.85 -60.61
N ALA A 305 9.18 -42.21 -59.61
CA ALA A 305 10.00 -43.41 -59.68
C ALA A 305 9.18 -44.72 -59.73
N ILE A 306 8.11 -44.79 -58.90
CA ILE A 306 7.18 -45.94 -58.90
C ILE A 306 6.45 -46.03 -60.24
N GLN A 307 5.97 -44.92 -60.82
CA GLN A 307 5.28 -44.90 -62.12
C GLN A 307 6.24 -45.27 -63.26
N ALA A 308 7.53 -44.95 -63.21
CA ALA A 308 8.50 -45.38 -64.18
C ALA A 308 8.72 -46.88 -64.15
N LEU A 309 8.78 -47.52 -62.97
CA LEU A 309 8.90 -48.95 -62.78
C LEU A 309 7.66 -49.72 -63.33
N VAL A 310 6.47 -49.20 -63.06
CA VAL A 310 5.20 -49.81 -63.53
C VAL A 310 5.07 -49.74 -65.08
N LYS A 311 5.69 -48.76 -65.75
CA LYS A 311 5.68 -48.65 -67.20
C LYS A 311 6.70 -49.57 -67.90
N GLN A 312 7.67 -50.15 -67.16
CA GLN A 312 8.68 -51.06 -67.70
C GLN A 312 8.35 -52.53 -67.53
N SER A 313 7.31 -52.89 -66.74
CA SER A 313 6.71 -54.19 -66.61
C SER A 313 5.53 -54.39 -67.56
#